data_6d77693e84c6ecad8262300454b53eb3
#
_entry.id   6d77693e84c6ecad8262300454b53eb3
#
_cell.length_a   1.000
_cell.length_b   1.000
_cell.length_c   1.000
_cell.angle_alpha   90.00
_cell.angle_beta   90.00
_cell.angle_gamma   90.00
#
_symmetry.space_group_name_H-M   'P 1'
#
loop_
_entity.id
_entity.type
_entity.pdbx_description
1 polymer ?
#
loop_
_entity_poly.entity_id
_entity_poly.type
_entity_poly.pdbx_seq_one_letter_code
_entity_poly.pdbx_strand_id
1 'polypeptide(L)'
;VNPPTRTFVKVHKSGTFGRSLDISKFSSYDELRSELARMFGLEGQLEDPQRSGWQLVFVDRENDILLLGDDPWQEFVNNVWYIKILSPHEVKQLGKQGINPANSVPRQAL
;
A
#
# COMPACT_ATOMS: atom_id res chain seq x y z
N VAL A 1 19.20 -13.85 -17.93
CA VAL A 1 19.09 -13.39 -17.79
C VAL A 1 18.78 -12.39 -17.25
N ASN A 2 18.40 -11.96 -17.17
CA ASN A 2 18.13 -10.98 -16.78
C ASN A 2 17.43 -10.80 -15.72
N PRO A 3 17.60 -10.26 -15.12
CA PRO A 3 17.17 -10.06 -14.03
C PRO A 3 16.08 -9.41 -13.94
N PRO A 4 15.47 -9.42 -13.33
CA PRO A 4 14.43 -8.90 -13.18
C PRO A 4 14.33 -7.90 -12.65
N THR A 5 14.55 -7.61 -12.48
CA THR A 5 14.29 -6.73 -12.28
C THR A 5 13.95 -5.96 -11.37
N ARG A 6 13.12 -5.36 -11.15
CA ARG A 6 12.75 -4.56 -10.31
C ARG A 6 12.17 -5.16 -9.20
N THR A 7 12.76 -5.43 -8.10
CA THR A 7 12.15 -5.90 -6.91
C THR A 7 12.01 -4.79 -5.87
N PHE A 8 12.56 -3.62 -6.13
CA PHE A 8 12.42 -2.52 -5.17
C PHE A 8 11.18 -1.70 -5.46
N VAL A 9 10.43 -1.40 -4.41
CA VAL A 9 9.18 -0.69 -4.49
C VAL A 9 9.24 0.54 -3.61
N LYS A 10 8.75 1.68 -4.10
CA LYS A 10 8.73 2.88 -3.30
C LYS A 10 7.56 2.86 -2.36
N VAL A 11 7.76 3.43 -1.18
CA VAL A 11 6.69 3.55 -0.19
C VAL A 11 6.59 5.02 0.18
N HIS A 12 5.39 5.57 0.09
CA HIS A 12 5.14 6.97 0.39
C HIS A 12 4.30 7.11 1.66
N LYS A 13 4.65 8.06 2.48
CA LYS A 13 3.86 8.40 3.65
C LYS A 13 3.94 9.90 3.79
N SER A 14 2.80 10.56 3.95
CA SER A 14 2.75 12.00 4.11
C SER A 14 3.62 12.45 5.25
N GLY A 15 4.33 13.51 5.05
CA GLY A 15 5.18 14.07 6.09
C GLY A 15 6.56 13.45 6.19
N THR A 16 6.87 12.50 5.32
CA THR A 16 8.19 11.89 5.34
C THR A 16 8.72 11.78 3.93
N PHE A 17 10.00 11.52 3.81
CA PHE A 17 10.56 11.23 2.51
C PHE A 17 10.17 9.81 2.13
N GLY A 18 10.00 9.57 0.86
CA GLY A 18 9.71 8.24 0.39
C GLY A 18 10.85 7.29 0.69
N ARG A 19 10.53 6.03 0.87
CA ARG A 19 11.50 4.99 1.14
C ARG A 19 11.30 3.87 0.16
N SER A 20 12.33 3.06 -0.03
CA SER A 20 12.25 1.92 -0.92
C SER A 20 12.48 0.66 -0.12
N LEU A 21 11.84 -0.40 -0.52
CA LEU A 21 12.12 -1.69 0.09
C LEU A 21 12.11 -2.76 -0.98
N ASP A 22 12.78 -3.86 -0.68
CA ASP A 22 12.91 -4.95 -1.62
C ASP A 22 11.75 -5.91 -1.36
N ILE A 23 10.74 -5.87 -2.23
CA ILE A 23 9.55 -6.67 -2.03
C ILE A 23 9.85 -8.16 -2.10
N SER A 24 10.94 -8.55 -2.74
CA SER A 24 11.27 -9.96 -2.87
C SER A 24 11.71 -10.59 -1.55
N LYS A 25 11.95 -9.77 -0.54
CA LYS A 25 12.37 -10.32 0.75
C LYS A 25 11.19 -10.77 1.59
N PHE A 26 9.98 -10.58 1.13
CA PHE A 26 8.80 -10.92 1.88
C PHE A 26 8.01 -12.01 1.19
N SER A 27 7.28 -12.78 1.94
CA SER A 27 6.47 -13.84 1.38
C SER A 27 5.00 -13.72 1.76
N SER A 28 4.64 -12.70 2.49
CA SER A 28 3.24 -12.51 2.87
C SER A 28 2.97 -11.07 3.21
N TYR A 29 1.69 -10.72 3.23
CA TYR A 29 1.29 -9.36 3.60
C TYR A 29 1.62 -9.06 5.07
N ASP A 30 1.57 -10.07 5.92
CA ASP A 30 1.87 -9.85 7.33
C ASP A 30 3.33 -9.44 7.51
N GLU A 31 4.22 -10.07 6.79
CA GLU A 31 5.62 -9.71 6.85
C GLU A 31 5.83 -8.30 6.33
N LEU A 32 5.15 -7.96 5.24
CA LEU A 32 5.30 -6.64 4.65
C LEU A 32 4.76 -5.57 5.60
N ARG A 33 3.59 -5.80 6.19
CA ARG A 33 3.02 -4.83 7.11
C ARG A 33 3.91 -4.59 8.30
N SER A 34 4.49 -5.65 8.84
CA SER A 34 5.37 -5.52 9.99
C SER A 34 6.60 -4.71 9.65
N GLU A 35 7.16 -4.92 8.48
CA GLU A 35 8.34 -4.17 8.10
C GLU A 35 8.00 -2.71 7.83
N LEU A 36 6.88 -2.44 7.18
CA LEU A 36 6.47 -1.06 6.94
C LEU A 36 6.23 -0.33 8.26
N ALA A 37 5.62 -1.02 9.22
CA ALA A 37 5.38 -0.42 10.52
C ALA A 37 6.71 -0.08 11.19
N ARG A 38 7.66 -0.97 11.10
CA ARG A 38 8.97 -0.72 11.71
C ARG A 38 9.68 0.44 11.03
N MET A 39 9.62 0.49 9.70
CA MET A 39 10.33 1.52 8.95
C MET A 39 9.81 2.92 9.25
N PHE A 40 8.53 3.04 9.50
CA PHE A 40 7.91 4.35 9.69
C PHE A 40 7.48 4.62 11.13
N GLY A 41 7.86 3.76 12.06
CA GLY A 41 7.53 3.99 13.47
C GLY A 41 6.07 3.83 13.79
N LEU A 42 5.39 2.94 13.08
CA LEU A 42 3.97 2.73 13.23
C LEU A 42 3.64 1.34 13.75
N GLU A 43 4.51 0.76 14.56
CA GLU A 43 4.29 -0.58 15.08
C GLU A 43 2.96 -0.65 15.82
N GLY A 44 2.20 -1.65 15.53
CA GLY A 44 0.89 -1.82 16.14
C GLY A 44 -0.20 -1.06 15.43
N GLN A 45 0.15 -0.18 14.47
CA GLN A 45 -0.86 0.62 13.80
C GLN A 45 -1.22 0.06 12.43
N LEU A 46 -0.26 -0.50 11.73
CA LEU A 46 -0.52 -0.96 10.37
C LEU A 46 -1.03 -2.39 10.32
N GLU A 47 -0.87 -3.14 11.40
CA GLU A 47 -1.27 -4.53 11.42
C GLU A 47 -2.77 -4.70 11.53
N ASP A 48 -3.50 -3.71 12.03
CA ASP A 48 -4.92 -3.82 12.22
C ASP A 48 -5.59 -2.53 11.78
N PRO A 49 -5.78 -2.34 10.49
CA PRO A 49 -6.32 -1.09 9.98
C PRO A 49 -7.70 -0.73 10.52
N GLN A 50 -8.50 -1.73 10.83
CA GLN A 50 -9.84 -1.43 11.31
C GLN A 50 -9.82 -0.77 12.66
N ARG A 51 -8.84 -1.08 13.47
CA ARG A 51 -8.78 -0.47 14.77
C ARG A 51 -8.02 0.82 14.75
N SER A 52 -6.94 0.88 13.99
CA SER A 52 -6.08 2.05 14.02
C SER A 52 -6.56 3.15 13.10
N GLY A 53 -7.28 2.80 12.07
CA GLY A 53 -7.68 3.76 11.06
C GLY A 53 -6.64 4.01 10.00
N TRP A 54 -5.45 3.47 10.15
CA TRP A 54 -4.42 3.59 9.13
C TRP A 54 -4.73 2.59 8.02
N GLN A 55 -4.37 2.93 6.81
CA GLN A 55 -4.62 2.06 5.67
C GLN A 55 -3.39 1.94 4.82
N LEU A 56 -3.21 0.77 4.22
CA LEU A 56 -2.15 0.56 3.26
C LEU A 56 -2.79 0.31 1.91
N VAL A 57 -2.42 1.13 0.94
CA VAL A 57 -2.90 0.93 -0.42
C VAL A 57 -1.71 0.85 -1.33
N PHE A 58 -1.89 0.35 -2.53
CA PHE A 58 -0.83 0.37 -3.52
C PHE A 58 -1.41 0.81 -4.85
N VAL A 59 -0.54 1.36 -5.68
CA VAL A 59 -0.91 1.73 -7.02
C VAL A 59 -0.28 0.70 -7.92
N ASP A 60 -1.07 0.12 -8.82
CA ASP A 60 -0.55 -0.92 -9.69
C ASP A 60 -0.08 -0.30 -11.00
N ARG A 61 0.39 -1.14 -11.90
CA ARG A 61 0.97 -0.65 -13.14
C ARG A 61 -0.05 -0.04 -14.07
N GLU A 62 -1.31 -0.25 -13.81
CA GLU A 62 -2.36 0.37 -14.59
C GLU A 62 -2.88 1.64 -13.92
N ASN A 63 -2.19 2.06 -12.88
CA ASN A 63 -2.51 3.29 -12.18
C ASN A 63 -3.80 3.21 -11.38
N ASP A 64 -4.19 2.02 -10.99
CA ASP A 64 -5.34 1.84 -10.12
C ASP A 64 -4.88 1.81 -8.68
N ILE A 65 -5.69 2.33 -7.78
CA ILE A 65 -5.41 2.32 -6.36
C ILE A 65 -6.19 1.19 -5.72
N LEU A 66 -5.48 0.28 -5.09
CA LEU A 66 -6.09 -0.92 -4.52
C LEU A 66 -5.68 -1.09 -3.07
N LEU A 67 -6.50 -1.77 -2.30
CA LEU A 67 -6.15 -2.04 -0.91
C LEU A 67 -5.09 -3.12 -0.86
N LEU A 68 -4.09 -2.90 -0.05
CA LEU A 68 -3.05 -3.88 0.11
C LEU A 68 -3.62 -5.04 0.90
N GLY A 69 -3.52 -6.22 0.35
CA GLY A 69 -4.03 -7.41 1.01
C GLY A 69 -5.24 -8.04 0.34
N ASP A 70 -5.88 -7.34 -0.59
CA ASP A 70 -7.05 -7.89 -1.24
C ASP A 70 -6.72 -8.91 -2.29
N ASP A 71 -5.59 -8.78 -2.97
CA ASP A 71 -5.21 -9.73 -4.01
C ASP A 71 -4.29 -10.80 -3.45
N PRO A 72 -4.21 -11.94 -4.10
CA PRO A 72 -3.22 -12.93 -3.72
C PRO A 72 -1.82 -12.33 -3.75
N TRP A 73 -0.99 -12.75 -2.83
CA TRP A 73 0.33 -12.16 -2.65
C TRP A 73 1.12 -12.10 -3.95
N GLN A 74 1.12 -13.18 -4.72
CA GLN A 74 1.93 -13.23 -5.92
C GLN A 74 1.43 -12.23 -6.98
N GLU A 75 0.14 -12.00 -7.04
CA GLU A 75 -0.39 -11.02 -7.97
C GLU A 75 -0.01 -9.62 -7.55
N PHE A 76 -0.04 -9.36 -6.28
CA PHE A 76 0.39 -8.06 -5.77
C PHE A 76 1.85 -7.83 -6.14
N VAL A 77 2.71 -8.81 -5.90
CA VAL A 77 4.13 -8.65 -6.18
C VAL A 77 4.37 -8.38 -7.65
N ASN A 78 3.59 -9.02 -8.52
CA ASN A 78 3.78 -8.84 -9.93
C ASN A 78 3.25 -7.52 -10.47
N ASN A 79 2.32 -6.90 -9.76
CA ASN A 79 1.67 -5.71 -10.27
C ASN A 79 1.94 -4.41 -9.52
N VAL A 80 2.52 -4.50 -8.36
CA VAL A 80 2.69 -3.30 -7.54
C VAL A 80 3.66 -2.33 -8.20
N TRP A 81 3.28 -1.07 -8.20
CA TRP A 81 4.15 -0.01 -8.67
C TRP A 81 4.72 0.70 -7.45
N TYR A 82 3.86 1.23 -6.59
CA TYR A 82 4.34 1.79 -5.34
C TYR A 82 3.25 1.66 -4.27
N ILE A 83 3.66 1.80 -3.02
CA ILE A 83 2.79 1.63 -1.88
C ILE A 83 2.59 2.97 -1.22
N LYS A 84 1.41 3.22 -0.69
CA LYS A 84 1.13 4.43 0.07
C LYS A 84 0.59 4.07 1.44
N ILE A 85 1.10 4.73 2.45
CA ILE A 85 0.62 4.56 3.81
C ILE A 85 -0.27 5.77 4.09
N LEU A 86 -1.54 5.53 4.37
CA LEU A 86 -2.51 6.59 4.58
C LEU A 86 -2.87 6.68 6.05
N SER A 87 -2.74 7.88 6.60
CA SER A 87 -3.13 8.10 7.98
C SER A 87 -4.65 8.11 8.10
N PRO A 88 -5.19 8.02 9.30
CA PRO A 88 -6.64 8.10 9.46
C PRO A 88 -7.23 9.37 8.86
N HIS A 89 -6.52 10.47 8.97
CA HIS A 89 -7.00 11.72 8.39
C HIS A 89 -7.06 11.63 6.87
N GLU A 90 -6.04 11.05 6.25
CA GLU A 90 -6.02 10.91 4.81
C GLU A 90 -7.11 9.96 4.31
N VAL A 91 -7.38 8.92 5.06
CA VAL A 91 -8.45 8.00 4.70
C VAL A 91 -9.79 8.73 4.71
N LYS A 92 -10.01 9.60 5.70
CA LYS A 92 -11.23 10.37 5.75
C LYS A 92 -11.32 11.34 4.59
N GLN A 93 -10.21 11.93 4.20
CA GLN A 93 -10.21 12.85 3.09
C GLN A 93 -10.59 12.15 1.79
N LEU A 94 -10.10 10.94 1.58
CA LEU A 94 -10.46 10.21 0.39
C LEU A 94 -11.96 9.92 0.38
N GLY A 95 -12.52 9.56 1.50
CA GLY A 95 -13.95 9.31 1.59
C GLY A 95 -14.77 10.53 1.26
N LYS A 96 -14.32 11.71 1.72
CA LYS A 96 -15.04 12.93 1.45
C LYS A 96 -14.97 13.32 0.01
N GLN A 97 -13.93 12.93 -0.68
CA GLN A 97 -13.80 13.25 -2.08
C GLN A 97 -14.47 12.21 -2.96
N GLY A 98 -15.13 11.26 -2.37
CA GLY A 98 -15.80 10.25 -3.17
C GLY A 98 -14.89 9.14 -3.64
N ILE A 99 -13.64 9.14 -3.23
CA ILE A 99 -12.74 8.10 -3.62
C ILE A 99 -12.62 7.15 -2.47
N ASN A 100 -12.91 5.91 -2.69
CA ASN A 100 -12.88 4.93 -1.64
C ASN A 100 -11.90 3.87 -2.04
N PRO A 101 -10.80 3.69 -1.32
CA PRO A 101 -9.82 2.68 -1.70
C PRO A 101 -10.39 1.29 -1.81
N ALA A 102 -11.38 0.99 -1.00
CA ALA A 102 -11.96 -0.31 -1.03
C ALA A 102 -12.82 -0.49 -2.25
N ASN A 103 -13.07 0.59 -3.00
CA ASN A 103 -13.96 0.50 -4.08
C ASN A 103 -13.33 1.11 -5.21
N SER A 104 -12.34 0.63 -5.67
CA SER A 104 -11.51 1.28 -6.61
C SER A 104 -12.10 1.63 -7.88
N VAL A 105 -13.23 1.36 -8.08
CA VAL A 105 -13.77 1.64 -9.28
C VAL A 105 -14.31 2.82 -9.51
N PRO A 106 -14.50 3.47 -8.85
CA PRO A 106 -15.08 4.61 -8.99
C PRO A 106 -14.90 5.33 -10.09
N ARG A 107 -14.09 5.30 -10.61
CA ARG A 107 -13.89 6.04 -11.56
C ARG A 107 -14.90 6.14 -12.35
N GLN A 108 -15.54 5.50 -12.41
CA GLN A 108 -16.37 5.49 -13.25
C GLN A 108 -17.30 6.32 -12.98
N ALA A 109 -17.35 6.56 -12.44
CA ALA A 109 -18.32 7.25 -12.15
C ALA A 109 -18.32 8.39 -12.80
N LEU A 110 -18.23 8.57 -13.22
CA LEU A 110 -18.38 9.51 -13.59
C LEU A 110 -18.77 9.79 -14.03
#